data_765fb6bf970e81b6a52e3f7b28f3c97c
#
_entry.id   765fb6bf970e81b6a52e3f7b28f3c97c
#
_cell.length_a   1.000
_cell.length_b   1.000
_cell.length_c   1.000
_cell.angle_alpha   90.00
_cell.angle_beta   90.00
_cell.angle_gamma   90.00
#
_symmetry.space_group_name_H-M   'P 1'
#
loop_
_entity.id
_entity.type
_entity.pdbx_description
1 polymer ?
#
loop_
_entity_poly.entity_id
_entity_poly.type
_entity_poly.pdbx_seq_one_letter_code
_entity_poly.pdbx_strand_id
1 'polypeptide(L)'
;MQQDFGVAGTALNWFDSFLSGRKQCILVGDKTSDDFSLNCGVPQGSCMGPVLFTLYVSRLFNIISQHLPSVHGYADDTQIYLSFRPCSIHSEINAVSVIEKCIADVRSWFIGNRLMINDAKTDFLIIGTRQQLEKTSIESITIGDTVIKPLESVRNLGSWFDAYMRMNVHIGKICSKAFRGLYNIRQIRKFLTVQSTKTLIHAFVSSHLDYCNALLFGLPKYQLDRLQKVQNAAARVTFQIAKFDHITPALIDLHWLPVTFRVQFKLLLLVYKSLHNQSPSYITDLLSVKPAANYALRSSAKSLLFVPKVNCSTLGDRAFAHAAPVLWNSLPLTIRTSSSLAIFKKQLKTFLFKKAFNLLE
;
A
#
# COMPACT_ATOMS: atom_id res chain seq x y z
N MET A 1 -1.27 26.82 -11.80
CA MET A 1 0.16 26.50 -11.58
C MET A 1 0.87 27.60 -10.80
N GLN A 2 0.85 28.84 -11.24
CA GLN A 2 1.56 29.93 -10.55
C GLN A 2 1.02 30.15 -9.14
N GLN A 3 -0.29 30.29 -8.99
CA GLN A 3 -0.94 30.58 -7.69
C GLN A 3 -0.86 29.40 -6.70
N ASP A 4 -1.10 28.16 -7.17
CA ASP A 4 -1.25 27.01 -6.27
C ASP A 4 0.10 26.29 -6.00
N PHE A 5 1.06 26.37 -6.93
CA PHE A 5 2.31 25.60 -6.86
C PHE A 5 3.58 26.47 -6.95
N GLY A 6 3.44 27.80 -7.05
CA GLY A 6 4.59 28.71 -7.13
C GLY A 6 5.44 28.58 -8.40
N VAL A 7 4.94 27.89 -9.43
CA VAL A 7 5.65 27.74 -10.71
C VAL A 7 5.64 29.07 -11.45
N ALA A 8 6.81 29.67 -11.69
CA ALA A 8 6.95 30.97 -12.29
C ALA A 8 8.11 31.03 -13.29
N GLY A 9 8.23 32.16 -14.02
CA GLY A 9 9.35 32.45 -14.93
C GLY A 9 9.50 31.44 -16.06
N THR A 10 10.71 31.02 -16.33
CA THR A 10 11.07 30.11 -17.44
C THR A 10 10.33 28.77 -17.36
N ALA A 11 10.12 28.23 -16.14
CA ALA A 11 9.39 27.01 -15.97
C ALA A 11 7.90 27.13 -16.37
N LEU A 12 7.25 28.23 -16.01
CA LEU A 12 5.87 28.48 -16.41
C LEU A 12 5.75 28.66 -17.93
N ASN A 13 6.65 29.40 -18.55
CA ASN A 13 6.70 29.59 -20.02
C ASN A 13 6.91 28.27 -20.75
N TRP A 14 7.73 27.37 -20.17
CA TRP A 14 7.93 26.03 -20.73
C TRP A 14 6.66 25.21 -20.70
N PHE A 15 5.92 25.21 -19.57
CA PHE A 15 4.63 24.51 -19.47
C PHE A 15 3.60 25.10 -20.44
N ASP A 16 3.55 26.40 -20.60
CA ASP A 16 2.67 27.05 -21.59
C ASP A 16 2.97 26.57 -23.00
N SER A 17 4.25 26.61 -23.42
CA SER A 17 4.68 26.06 -24.69
C SER A 17 4.38 24.57 -24.88
N PHE A 18 4.55 23.78 -23.83
CA PHE A 18 4.29 22.34 -23.87
C PHE A 18 2.80 21.99 -24.01
N LEU A 19 1.92 22.82 -23.47
CA LEU A 19 0.48 22.56 -23.43
C LEU A 19 -0.31 23.29 -24.52
N SER A 20 0.23 24.37 -25.12
CA SER A 20 -0.45 25.22 -26.09
C SER A 20 -0.14 24.80 -27.53
N GLY A 21 -1.07 25.09 -28.44
CA GLY A 21 -0.87 24.92 -29.90
C GLY A 21 -0.64 23.50 -30.39
N ARG A 22 -1.05 22.49 -29.57
CA ARG A 22 -0.79 21.09 -29.89
C ARG A 22 -1.71 20.57 -30.99
N LYS A 23 -1.13 19.76 -31.87
CA LYS A 23 -1.83 19.06 -32.93
C LYS A 23 -1.51 17.57 -32.88
N GLN A 24 -2.40 16.77 -33.40
CA GLN A 24 -2.16 15.34 -33.64
C GLN A 24 -2.57 14.99 -35.06
N CYS A 25 -1.84 14.03 -35.64
CA CYS A 25 -2.23 13.36 -36.86
C CYS A 25 -2.11 11.83 -36.67
N ILE A 26 -2.77 11.07 -37.51
CA ILE A 26 -2.70 9.60 -37.52
C ILE A 26 -1.85 9.18 -38.70
N LEU A 27 -0.82 8.36 -38.45
CA LEU A 27 0.03 7.76 -39.46
C LEU A 27 -0.35 6.30 -39.66
N VAL A 28 -0.71 5.92 -40.87
CA VAL A 28 -1.01 4.53 -41.25
C VAL A 28 -0.18 4.16 -42.48
N GLY A 29 0.85 3.36 -42.29
CA GLY A 29 1.85 3.14 -43.34
C GLY A 29 2.57 4.44 -43.69
N ASP A 30 2.53 4.81 -44.99
CA ASP A 30 3.15 6.06 -45.50
C ASP A 30 2.15 7.23 -45.64
N LYS A 31 0.91 7.05 -45.19
CA LYS A 31 -0.13 8.10 -45.29
C LYS A 31 -0.40 8.73 -43.94
N THR A 32 -0.39 10.05 -43.89
CA THR A 32 -0.70 10.86 -42.72
C THR A 32 -2.04 11.54 -42.91
N SER A 33 -2.88 11.53 -41.85
CA SER A 33 -4.13 12.31 -41.84
C SER A 33 -3.86 13.81 -41.74
N ASP A 34 -4.90 14.61 -41.93
CA ASP A 34 -4.85 16.04 -41.61
C ASP A 34 -4.57 16.25 -40.12
N ASP A 35 -3.97 17.42 -39.83
CA ASP A 35 -3.70 17.86 -38.46
C ASP A 35 -5.00 18.15 -37.70
N PHE A 36 -5.16 17.58 -36.51
CA PHE A 36 -6.26 17.86 -35.60
C PHE A 36 -5.76 18.61 -34.36
N SER A 37 -6.33 19.78 -34.06
CA SER A 37 -5.96 20.61 -32.93
C SER A 37 -6.40 19.99 -31.60
N LEU A 38 -5.47 19.85 -30.64
CA LEU A 38 -5.74 19.33 -29.30
C LEU A 38 -5.88 20.49 -28.30
N ASN A 39 -7.11 20.79 -27.91
CA ASN A 39 -7.44 21.88 -27.00
C ASN A 39 -7.47 21.48 -25.52
N CYS A 40 -7.29 20.20 -25.20
CA CYS A 40 -7.31 19.68 -23.83
C CYS A 40 -6.49 18.40 -23.69
N GLY A 41 -6.31 17.95 -22.44
CA GLY A 41 -5.54 16.76 -22.09
C GLY A 41 -4.02 17.00 -22.09
N VAL A 42 -3.27 15.97 -21.73
CA VAL A 42 -1.80 15.94 -21.77
C VAL A 42 -1.35 14.81 -22.72
N PRO A 43 -0.18 14.93 -23.37
CA PRO A 43 0.31 13.87 -24.24
C PRO A 43 0.49 12.56 -23.48
N GLN A 44 -0.21 11.52 -23.91
CA GLN A 44 -0.07 10.19 -23.33
C GLN A 44 1.34 9.65 -23.60
N GLY A 45 1.99 9.09 -22.57
CA GLY A 45 3.37 8.59 -22.65
C GLY A 45 4.45 9.65 -22.44
N SER A 46 4.11 10.92 -22.20
CA SER A 46 5.09 11.94 -21.83
C SER A 46 5.60 11.76 -20.39
N CYS A 47 6.87 12.09 -20.14
CA CYS A 47 7.45 12.07 -18.79
C CYS A 47 6.70 13.00 -17.82
N MET A 48 6.13 14.09 -18.31
CA MET A 48 5.44 15.10 -17.50
C MET A 48 3.95 14.79 -17.30
N GLY A 49 3.35 13.90 -18.08
CA GLY A 49 1.94 13.54 -17.98
C GLY A 49 1.47 13.18 -16.56
N PRO A 50 2.13 12.26 -15.85
CA PRO A 50 1.75 11.89 -14.49
C PRO A 50 1.84 13.05 -13.49
N VAL A 51 2.89 13.89 -13.62
CA VAL A 51 3.08 15.07 -12.75
C VAL A 51 1.98 16.10 -13.00
N LEU A 52 1.73 16.42 -14.26
CA LEU A 52 0.70 17.38 -14.65
C LEU A 52 -0.69 16.92 -14.24
N PHE A 53 -1.00 15.62 -14.39
CA PHE A 53 -2.26 15.06 -13.93
C PHE A 53 -2.40 15.19 -12.42
N THR A 54 -1.37 14.86 -11.64
CA THR A 54 -1.39 14.98 -10.18
C THR A 54 -1.60 16.44 -9.73
N LEU A 55 -0.93 17.40 -10.38
CA LEU A 55 -1.14 18.81 -10.11
C LEU A 55 -2.56 19.25 -10.48
N TYR A 56 -3.08 18.78 -11.59
CA TYR A 56 -4.42 19.10 -12.08
C TYR A 56 -5.51 18.60 -11.11
N VAL A 57 -5.42 17.36 -10.63
CA VAL A 57 -6.41 16.78 -9.73
C VAL A 57 -6.21 17.17 -8.27
N SER A 58 -5.16 17.91 -7.92
CA SER A 58 -4.87 18.27 -6.52
C SER A 58 -6.02 19.05 -5.84
N ARG A 59 -6.76 19.86 -6.60
CA ARG A 59 -7.93 20.60 -6.10
C ARG A 59 -9.09 19.69 -5.67
N LEU A 60 -9.13 18.45 -6.16
CA LEU A 60 -10.12 17.46 -5.79
C LEU A 60 -10.07 17.16 -4.28
N PHE A 61 -8.87 17.12 -3.70
CA PHE A 61 -8.70 16.87 -2.26
C PHE A 61 -9.36 17.95 -1.42
N ASN A 62 -9.36 19.21 -1.86
CA ASN A 62 -10.04 20.31 -1.17
C ASN A 62 -11.56 20.14 -1.18
N ILE A 63 -12.12 19.65 -2.29
CA ILE A 63 -13.56 19.37 -2.40
C ILE A 63 -13.95 18.23 -1.48
N ILE A 64 -13.21 17.12 -1.53
CA ILE A 64 -13.50 15.96 -0.70
C ILE A 64 -13.36 16.29 0.80
N SER A 65 -12.36 17.10 1.17
CA SER A 65 -12.13 17.47 2.57
C SER A 65 -13.27 18.31 3.19
N GLN A 66 -14.15 18.90 2.38
CA GLN A 66 -15.34 19.60 2.87
C GLN A 66 -16.44 18.65 3.35
N HIS A 67 -16.42 17.41 2.89
CA HIS A 67 -17.43 16.40 3.20
C HIS A 67 -16.92 15.32 4.15
N LEU A 68 -15.70 14.84 3.92
CA LEU A 68 -15.15 13.65 4.55
C LEU A 68 -13.78 13.91 5.17
N PRO A 69 -13.48 13.29 6.31
CA PRO A 69 -12.21 13.50 6.99
C PRO A 69 -11.02 12.90 6.26
N SER A 70 -11.22 11.89 5.38
CA SER A 70 -10.12 11.12 4.86
C SER A 70 -10.27 10.75 3.38
N VAL A 71 -9.21 11.04 2.63
CA VAL A 71 -9.08 10.71 1.21
C VAL A 71 -7.63 10.34 0.90
N HIS A 72 -7.43 9.36 0.03
CA HIS A 72 -6.14 9.04 -0.57
C HIS A 72 -6.28 8.99 -2.09
N GLY A 73 -5.30 9.58 -2.77
CA GLY A 73 -5.19 9.52 -4.22
C GLY A 73 -3.86 8.89 -4.64
N TYR A 74 -3.89 8.10 -5.68
CA TYR A 74 -2.71 7.56 -6.34
C TYR A 74 -2.95 7.59 -7.85
N ALA A 75 -2.35 8.58 -8.52
CA ALA A 75 -2.64 8.91 -9.92
C ALA A 75 -4.15 9.17 -10.11
N ASP A 76 -4.82 8.37 -10.92
CA ASP A 76 -6.27 8.42 -11.18
C ASP A 76 -7.10 7.65 -10.14
N ASP A 77 -6.48 6.75 -9.37
CA ASP A 77 -7.17 6.01 -8.32
C ASP A 77 -7.40 6.89 -7.09
N THR A 78 -8.66 7.15 -6.76
CA THR A 78 -9.07 7.94 -5.58
C THR A 78 -9.84 7.05 -4.61
N GLN A 79 -9.44 7.06 -3.33
CA GLN A 79 -10.11 6.34 -2.25
C GLN A 79 -10.72 7.34 -1.29
N ILE A 80 -12.00 7.17 -1.02
CA ILE A 80 -12.76 7.97 -0.08
C ILE A 80 -13.25 7.04 1.02
N TYR A 81 -13.04 7.39 2.29
CA TYR A 81 -13.47 6.55 3.40
C TYR A 81 -14.01 7.35 4.57
N LEU A 82 -15.05 6.81 5.17
CA LEU A 82 -15.75 7.38 6.31
C LEU A 82 -16.02 6.28 7.35
N SER A 83 -15.83 6.60 8.63
CA SER A 83 -16.23 5.71 9.71
C SER A 83 -17.62 6.08 10.24
N PHE A 84 -18.45 5.07 10.52
CA PHE A 84 -19.77 5.25 11.10
C PHE A 84 -20.01 4.22 12.23
N ARG A 85 -21.04 4.46 13.03
CA ARG A 85 -21.46 3.53 14.10
C ARG A 85 -22.58 2.64 13.57
N PRO A 86 -22.39 1.31 13.42
CA PRO A 86 -23.48 0.38 13.14
C PRO A 86 -24.42 0.35 14.35
N CYS A 87 -25.67 0.08 14.19
CA CYS A 87 -26.75 0.10 15.22
C CYS A 87 -27.53 1.43 15.34
N SER A 88 -27.19 2.44 14.58
CA SER A 88 -27.96 3.67 14.49
C SER A 88 -28.31 3.92 13.03
N ILE A 89 -29.59 3.72 12.70
CA ILE A 89 -30.11 3.99 11.34
C ILE A 89 -29.77 5.42 10.90
N HIS A 90 -29.85 6.39 11.81
CA HIS A 90 -29.46 7.77 11.53
C HIS A 90 -27.96 7.91 11.19
N SER A 91 -27.08 7.17 11.87
CA SER A 91 -25.64 7.18 11.57
C SER A 91 -25.33 6.58 10.20
N GLU A 92 -26.02 5.52 9.82
CA GLU A 92 -25.86 4.85 8.54
C GLU A 92 -26.40 5.71 7.39
N ILE A 93 -27.61 6.23 7.51
CA ILE A 93 -28.22 7.14 6.52
C ILE A 93 -27.35 8.39 6.34
N ASN A 94 -26.88 8.97 7.43
CA ASN A 94 -26.00 10.15 7.38
C ASN A 94 -24.67 9.80 6.66
N ALA A 95 -24.06 8.67 6.97
CA ALA A 95 -22.82 8.25 6.35
C ALA A 95 -22.98 8.03 4.82
N VAL A 96 -24.05 7.37 4.40
CA VAL A 96 -24.39 7.18 2.97
C VAL A 96 -24.62 8.53 2.32
N SER A 97 -25.47 9.39 2.90
CA SER A 97 -25.77 10.72 2.35
C SER A 97 -24.53 11.60 2.20
N VAL A 98 -23.60 11.55 3.17
CA VAL A 98 -22.34 12.31 3.12
C VAL A 98 -21.45 11.80 1.97
N ILE A 99 -21.33 10.49 1.81
CA ILE A 99 -20.56 9.89 0.71
C ILE A 99 -21.17 10.25 -0.65
N GLU A 100 -22.48 10.09 -0.81
CA GLU A 100 -23.18 10.38 -2.06
C GLU A 100 -23.06 11.85 -2.46
N LYS A 101 -23.24 12.77 -1.51
CA LYS A 101 -23.03 14.22 -1.73
C LYS A 101 -21.60 14.54 -2.14
N CYS A 102 -20.62 13.97 -1.42
CA CYS A 102 -19.22 14.14 -1.75
C CYS A 102 -18.92 13.68 -3.18
N ILE A 103 -19.41 12.49 -3.57
CA ILE A 103 -19.20 11.96 -4.92
C ILE A 103 -19.92 12.81 -5.98
N ALA A 104 -21.09 13.36 -5.66
CA ALA A 104 -21.81 14.26 -6.57
C ALA A 104 -20.99 15.54 -6.85
N ASP A 105 -20.40 16.15 -5.82
CA ASP A 105 -19.55 17.32 -5.99
C ASP A 105 -18.25 17.00 -6.72
N VAL A 106 -17.63 15.87 -6.41
CA VAL A 106 -16.48 15.34 -7.15
C VAL A 106 -16.83 15.17 -8.62
N ARG A 107 -17.98 14.55 -8.93
CA ARG A 107 -18.48 14.33 -10.30
C ARG A 107 -18.69 15.64 -11.05
N SER A 108 -19.31 16.62 -10.39
CA SER A 108 -19.52 17.96 -10.95
C SER A 108 -18.20 18.65 -11.29
N TRP A 109 -17.23 18.54 -10.39
CA TRP A 109 -15.88 19.06 -10.63
C TRP A 109 -15.19 18.35 -11.81
N PHE A 110 -15.27 17.02 -11.91
CA PHE A 110 -14.70 16.26 -13.02
C PHE A 110 -15.31 16.70 -14.37
N ILE A 111 -16.64 16.81 -14.44
CA ILE A 111 -17.33 17.26 -15.66
C ILE A 111 -16.87 18.67 -16.05
N GLY A 112 -16.85 19.60 -15.10
CA GLY A 112 -16.37 20.98 -15.30
C GLY A 112 -14.92 21.07 -15.76
N ASN A 113 -14.11 20.07 -15.40
CA ASN A 113 -12.68 19.96 -15.75
C ASN A 113 -12.42 18.98 -16.91
N ARG A 114 -13.43 18.62 -17.70
CA ARG A 114 -13.31 17.70 -18.85
C ARG A 114 -12.72 16.34 -18.49
N LEU A 115 -13.01 15.86 -17.29
CA LEU A 115 -12.68 14.52 -16.82
C LEU A 115 -13.99 13.73 -16.61
N MET A 116 -13.91 12.42 -16.62
CA MET A 116 -15.06 11.55 -16.39
C MET A 116 -14.72 10.52 -15.32
N ILE A 117 -15.66 10.30 -14.40
CA ILE A 117 -15.61 9.16 -13.47
C ILE A 117 -16.10 7.92 -14.20
N ASN A 118 -15.42 6.81 -14.01
CA ASN A 118 -15.85 5.52 -14.53
C ASN A 118 -16.65 4.79 -13.44
N ASP A 119 -17.96 4.98 -13.46
CA ASP A 119 -18.88 4.40 -12.47
C ASP A 119 -18.80 2.86 -12.45
N ALA A 120 -18.60 2.22 -13.61
CA ALA A 120 -18.48 0.76 -13.73
C ALA A 120 -17.21 0.18 -13.09
N LYS A 121 -16.21 1.03 -12.78
CA LYS A 121 -14.97 0.66 -12.07
C LYS A 121 -14.95 1.13 -10.63
N THR A 122 -16.01 1.78 -10.17
CA THR A 122 -16.11 2.24 -8.78
C THR A 122 -16.57 1.09 -7.90
N ASP A 123 -15.75 0.73 -6.94
CA ASP A 123 -16.03 -0.34 -5.99
C ASP A 123 -16.47 0.26 -4.64
N PHE A 124 -17.43 -0.38 -3.99
CA PHE A 124 -17.89 -0.04 -2.64
C PHE A 124 -17.61 -1.20 -1.69
N LEU A 125 -16.98 -0.91 -0.55
CA LEU A 125 -16.63 -1.91 0.47
C LEU A 125 -16.99 -1.39 1.86
N ILE A 126 -17.73 -2.18 2.63
CA ILE A 126 -17.98 -1.93 4.05
C ILE A 126 -17.04 -2.81 4.86
N ILE A 127 -16.24 -2.19 5.75
CA ILE A 127 -15.24 -2.89 6.55
C ILE A 127 -15.66 -2.87 8.02
N GLY A 128 -15.64 -4.03 8.66
CA GLY A 128 -15.94 -4.15 10.08
C GLY A 128 -15.69 -5.54 10.65
N THR A 129 -15.93 -5.70 11.94
CA THR A 129 -16.01 -7.04 12.55
C THR A 129 -17.31 -7.71 12.10
N ARG A 130 -17.36 -9.06 12.18
CA ARG A 130 -18.58 -9.80 11.84
C ARG A 130 -19.82 -9.26 12.56
N GLN A 131 -19.71 -9.01 13.86
CA GLN A 131 -20.78 -8.46 14.67
C GLN A 131 -21.23 -7.06 14.27
N GLN A 132 -20.31 -6.22 13.75
CA GLN A 132 -20.63 -4.89 13.25
C GLN A 132 -21.34 -4.97 11.89
N LEU A 133 -20.84 -5.79 10.97
CA LEU A 133 -21.43 -5.95 9.65
C LEU A 133 -22.82 -6.59 9.70
N GLU A 134 -23.07 -7.52 10.64
CA GLU A 134 -24.41 -8.12 10.86
C GLU A 134 -25.44 -7.10 11.35
N LYS A 135 -25.00 -5.96 11.90
CA LYS A 135 -25.87 -4.87 12.39
C LYS A 135 -26.08 -3.76 11.35
N THR A 136 -25.34 -3.78 10.24
CA THR A 136 -25.39 -2.75 9.22
C THR A 136 -26.53 -3.05 8.24
N SER A 137 -27.36 -2.06 7.97
CA SER A 137 -28.47 -2.13 7.01
C SER A 137 -28.18 -1.49 5.64
N ILE A 138 -26.93 -1.04 5.41
CA ILE A 138 -26.54 -0.38 4.16
C ILE A 138 -26.50 -1.42 3.03
N GLU A 139 -27.44 -1.33 2.09
CA GLU A 139 -27.54 -2.23 0.95
C GLU A 139 -26.83 -1.72 -0.30
N SER A 140 -26.72 -0.40 -0.45
CA SER A 140 -26.10 0.24 -1.64
C SER A 140 -25.80 1.70 -1.39
N ILE A 141 -25.01 2.28 -2.31
CA ILE A 141 -24.83 3.72 -2.49
C ILE A 141 -25.22 4.07 -3.93
N THR A 142 -25.65 5.32 -4.14
CA THR A 142 -26.03 5.81 -5.48
C THR A 142 -24.98 6.80 -5.98
N ILE A 143 -24.44 6.55 -7.16
CA ILE A 143 -23.47 7.43 -7.82
C ILE A 143 -24.01 7.83 -9.19
N GLY A 144 -24.49 9.06 -9.31
CA GLY A 144 -25.24 9.49 -10.50
C GLY A 144 -26.49 8.62 -10.67
N ASP A 145 -26.59 7.94 -11.81
CA ASP A 145 -27.70 7.03 -12.11
C ASP A 145 -27.39 5.56 -11.77
N THR A 146 -26.21 5.29 -11.19
CA THR A 146 -25.75 3.93 -10.93
C THR A 146 -25.88 3.57 -9.46
N VAL A 147 -26.54 2.46 -9.16
CA VAL A 147 -26.63 1.88 -7.82
C VAL A 147 -25.50 0.87 -7.62
N ILE A 148 -24.63 1.11 -6.64
CA ILE A 148 -23.46 0.27 -6.35
C ILE A 148 -23.68 -0.45 -5.03
N LYS A 149 -23.68 -1.78 -5.07
CA LYS A 149 -23.78 -2.63 -3.89
C LYS A 149 -22.40 -2.88 -3.26
N PRO A 150 -22.33 -3.07 -1.93
CA PRO A 150 -21.07 -3.42 -1.29
C PRO A 150 -20.57 -4.78 -1.78
N LEU A 151 -19.28 -4.84 -2.09
CA LEU A 151 -18.59 -6.06 -2.50
C LEU A 151 -17.99 -6.79 -1.31
N GLU A 152 -17.87 -8.12 -1.39
CA GLU A 152 -17.19 -8.91 -0.36
C GLU A 152 -15.66 -8.66 -0.33
N SER A 153 -15.08 -8.34 -1.47
CA SER A 153 -13.66 -8.00 -1.59
C SER A 153 -13.39 -7.11 -2.79
N VAL A 154 -12.49 -6.15 -2.62
CA VAL A 154 -12.09 -5.15 -3.63
C VAL A 154 -10.60 -5.21 -3.87
N ARG A 155 -10.19 -4.97 -5.10
CA ARG A 155 -8.78 -4.83 -5.45
C ARG A 155 -8.40 -3.35 -5.46
N ASN A 156 -7.45 -2.99 -4.62
CA ASN A 156 -6.93 -1.63 -4.55
C ASN A 156 -5.40 -1.64 -4.65
N LEU A 157 -4.84 -0.89 -5.59
CA LEU A 157 -3.40 -0.78 -5.85
C LEU A 157 -2.68 -2.15 -5.83
N GLY A 158 -3.31 -3.16 -6.42
CA GLY A 158 -2.75 -4.51 -6.51
C GLY A 158 -2.99 -5.43 -5.31
N SER A 159 -3.44 -4.90 -4.17
CA SER A 159 -3.83 -5.66 -2.98
C SER A 159 -5.33 -5.91 -2.95
N TRP A 160 -5.77 -7.02 -2.37
CA TRP A 160 -7.18 -7.35 -2.18
C TRP A 160 -7.58 -7.14 -0.74
N PHE A 161 -8.64 -6.38 -0.52
CA PHE A 161 -9.23 -6.11 0.78
C PHE A 161 -10.57 -6.80 0.86
N ASP A 162 -10.84 -7.50 1.94
CA ASP A 162 -12.16 -8.09 2.21
C ASP A 162 -12.84 -7.37 3.38
N ALA A 163 -14.18 -7.49 3.47
CA ALA A 163 -15.00 -6.81 4.46
C ALA A 163 -14.55 -7.03 5.92
N TYR A 164 -13.88 -8.13 6.20
CA TYR A 164 -13.36 -8.46 7.53
C TYR A 164 -11.87 -8.19 7.69
N MET A 165 -11.21 -7.66 6.68
CA MET A 165 -9.75 -7.46 6.65
C MET A 165 -8.94 -8.73 6.96
N ARG A 166 -9.46 -9.90 6.59
CA ARG A 166 -8.80 -11.21 6.79
C ARG A 166 -7.73 -11.49 5.76
N MET A 167 -7.73 -10.77 4.66
CA MET A 167 -6.76 -10.87 3.57
C MET A 167 -6.71 -12.27 2.89
N ASN A 168 -7.75 -13.07 3.04
CA ASN A 168 -7.80 -14.45 2.50
C ASN A 168 -7.65 -14.49 0.99
N VAL A 169 -8.39 -13.63 0.28
CA VAL A 169 -8.35 -13.50 -1.18
C VAL A 169 -6.98 -13.03 -1.63
N HIS A 170 -6.42 -12.00 -0.95
CA HIS A 170 -5.10 -11.47 -1.23
C HIS A 170 -4.01 -12.53 -1.13
N ILE A 171 -3.95 -13.25 -0.01
CA ILE A 171 -2.97 -14.34 0.21
C ILE A 171 -3.16 -15.44 -0.83
N GLY A 172 -4.40 -15.83 -1.15
CA GLY A 172 -4.68 -16.80 -2.21
C GLY A 172 -4.12 -16.38 -3.57
N LYS A 173 -4.34 -15.12 -3.96
CA LYS A 173 -3.81 -14.57 -5.22
C LYS A 173 -2.27 -14.49 -5.24
N ILE A 174 -1.65 -14.08 -4.13
CA ILE A 174 -0.17 -14.10 -3.99
C ILE A 174 0.37 -15.52 -4.16
N CYS A 175 -0.17 -16.48 -3.41
CA CYS A 175 0.27 -17.88 -3.49
C CYS A 175 0.13 -18.42 -4.92
N SER A 176 -1.00 -18.21 -5.59
CA SER A 176 -1.23 -18.66 -6.96
C SER A 176 -0.22 -18.08 -7.95
N LYS A 177 0.03 -16.77 -7.89
CA LYS A 177 1.02 -16.13 -8.77
C LYS A 177 2.44 -16.63 -8.50
N ALA A 178 2.82 -16.71 -7.24
CA ALA A 178 4.14 -17.14 -6.82
C ALA A 178 4.39 -18.63 -7.19
N PHE A 179 3.43 -19.53 -6.98
CA PHE A 179 3.54 -20.93 -7.39
C PHE A 179 3.60 -21.09 -8.91
N ARG A 180 2.87 -20.27 -9.68
CA ARG A 180 3.02 -20.24 -11.15
C ARG A 180 4.43 -19.84 -11.56
N GLY A 181 5.00 -18.81 -10.93
CA GLY A 181 6.41 -18.43 -11.15
C GLY A 181 7.36 -19.56 -10.82
N LEU A 182 7.17 -20.24 -9.68
CA LEU A 182 7.99 -21.40 -9.29
C LEU A 182 7.85 -22.57 -10.25
N TYR A 183 6.65 -22.84 -10.75
CA TYR A 183 6.42 -23.87 -11.75
C TYR A 183 7.25 -23.61 -13.01
N ASN A 184 7.20 -22.40 -13.55
CA ASN A 184 7.96 -22.03 -14.76
C ASN A 184 9.48 -22.14 -14.52
N ILE A 185 9.97 -21.64 -13.37
CA ILE A 185 11.40 -21.74 -13.01
C ILE A 185 11.83 -23.22 -12.89
N ARG A 186 10.97 -24.08 -12.34
CA ARG A 186 11.25 -25.52 -12.18
C ARG A 186 11.46 -26.23 -13.51
N GLN A 187 10.70 -25.87 -14.56
CA GLN A 187 10.84 -26.47 -15.89
C GLN A 187 12.25 -26.26 -16.48
N ILE A 188 12.81 -25.09 -16.23
CA ILE A 188 14.12 -24.70 -16.77
C ILE A 188 15.27 -24.86 -15.75
N ARG A 189 14.97 -25.32 -14.53
CA ARG A 189 15.93 -25.33 -13.41
C ARG A 189 17.23 -26.06 -13.73
N LYS A 190 17.17 -27.16 -14.51
CA LYS A 190 18.32 -27.95 -14.90
C LYS A 190 19.35 -27.21 -15.76
N PHE A 191 18.93 -26.11 -16.41
CA PHE A 191 19.78 -25.26 -17.25
C PHE A 191 20.29 -24.01 -16.50
N LEU A 192 19.89 -23.80 -15.24
CA LEU A 192 20.20 -22.62 -14.48
C LEU A 192 21.25 -22.90 -13.41
N THR A 193 22.14 -21.92 -13.21
CA THR A 193 23.00 -21.90 -12.03
C THR A 193 22.18 -21.57 -10.78
N VAL A 194 22.73 -21.83 -9.60
CA VAL A 194 22.10 -21.43 -8.33
C VAL A 194 21.87 -19.92 -8.30
N GLN A 195 22.85 -19.14 -8.77
CA GLN A 195 22.74 -17.68 -8.77
C GLN A 195 21.64 -17.17 -9.72
N SER A 196 21.58 -17.68 -10.95
CA SER A 196 20.52 -17.35 -11.90
C SER A 196 19.14 -17.74 -11.37
N THR A 197 19.03 -18.90 -10.69
CA THR A 197 17.80 -19.34 -10.04
C THR A 197 17.37 -18.38 -8.94
N LYS A 198 18.29 -17.92 -8.08
CA LYS A 198 18.01 -16.92 -7.05
C LYS A 198 17.45 -15.63 -7.68
N THR A 199 18.06 -15.14 -8.75
CA THR A 199 17.61 -13.93 -9.46
C THR A 199 16.18 -14.08 -9.97
N LEU A 200 15.85 -15.19 -10.62
CA LEU A 200 14.50 -15.47 -11.12
C LEU A 200 13.49 -15.61 -9.99
N ILE A 201 13.86 -16.27 -8.88
CA ILE A 201 12.99 -16.39 -7.70
C ILE A 201 12.74 -15.02 -7.07
N HIS A 202 13.74 -14.14 -7.00
CA HIS A 202 13.52 -12.78 -6.51
C HIS A 202 12.56 -12.01 -7.41
N ALA A 203 12.70 -12.11 -8.72
CA ALA A 203 11.86 -11.42 -9.69
C ALA A 203 10.41 -11.91 -9.69
N PHE A 204 10.19 -13.24 -9.71
CA PHE A 204 8.88 -13.83 -9.97
C PHE A 204 8.17 -14.41 -8.75
N VAL A 205 8.85 -14.52 -7.60
CA VAL A 205 8.29 -15.11 -6.39
C VAL A 205 8.40 -14.15 -5.20
N SER A 206 9.62 -13.74 -4.84
CA SER A 206 9.84 -12.87 -3.68
C SER A 206 9.18 -11.51 -3.84
N SER A 207 9.16 -10.96 -5.06
CA SER A 207 8.46 -9.71 -5.37
C SER A 207 6.97 -9.77 -5.00
N HIS A 208 6.30 -10.90 -5.24
CA HIS A 208 4.91 -11.10 -4.83
C HIS A 208 4.74 -11.24 -3.32
N LEU A 209 5.67 -11.91 -2.62
CA LEU A 209 5.64 -12.05 -1.16
C LEU A 209 5.92 -10.74 -0.43
N ASP A 210 6.69 -9.84 -1.03
CA ASP A 210 7.13 -8.59 -0.42
C ASP A 210 6.26 -7.38 -0.78
N TYR A 211 5.45 -7.48 -1.83
CA TYR A 211 4.55 -6.41 -2.22
C TYR A 211 3.48 -6.18 -1.17
N CYS A 212 3.43 -4.96 -0.61
CA CYS A 212 2.48 -4.56 0.44
C CYS A 212 2.44 -5.50 1.65
N ASN A 213 3.50 -6.25 1.95
CA ASN A 213 3.50 -7.27 3.00
C ASN A 213 3.28 -6.71 4.42
N ALA A 214 3.46 -5.41 4.63
CA ALA A 214 3.11 -4.75 5.90
C ALA A 214 1.63 -4.95 6.28
N LEU A 215 0.72 -5.07 5.30
CA LEU A 215 -0.70 -5.35 5.50
C LEU A 215 -0.97 -6.70 6.16
N LEU A 216 0.00 -7.61 6.11
CA LEU A 216 -0.10 -8.97 6.63
C LEU A 216 0.27 -9.07 8.11
N PHE A 217 0.66 -7.95 8.75
CA PHE A 217 1.00 -7.95 10.17
C PHE A 217 -0.20 -8.31 11.03
N GLY A 218 0.03 -9.14 12.04
CA GLY A 218 -1.00 -9.56 13.00
C GLY A 218 -2.06 -10.51 12.42
N LEU A 219 -1.88 -10.99 11.18
CA LEU A 219 -2.73 -12.06 10.65
C LEU A 219 -2.48 -13.37 11.40
N PRO A 220 -3.50 -14.24 11.48
CA PRO A 220 -3.35 -15.57 12.08
C PRO A 220 -2.21 -16.36 11.44
N LYS A 221 -1.51 -17.16 12.26
CA LYS A 221 -0.34 -17.93 11.83
C LYS A 221 -0.61 -18.80 10.60
N TYR A 222 -1.76 -19.46 10.53
CA TYR A 222 -2.12 -20.34 9.40
C TYR A 222 -2.13 -19.60 8.06
N GLN A 223 -2.42 -18.29 8.04
CA GLN A 223 -2.38 -17.47 6.85
C GLN A 223 -0.94 -17.17 6.41
N LEU A 224 -0.09 -16.78 7.36
CA LEU A 224 1.32 -16.55 7.09
C LEU A 224 2.06 -17.84 6.70
N ASP A 225 1.66 -18.98 7.26
CA ASP A 225 2.18 -20.30 6.91
C ASP A 225 1.91 -20.67 5.44
N ARG A 226 0.82 -20.19 4.84
CA ARG A 226 0.56 -20.38 3.40
C ARG A 226 1.64 -19.67 2.55
N LEU A 227 2.01 -18.46 2.91
CA LEU A 227 3.08 -17.71 2.24
C LEU A 227 4.46 -18.31 2.56
N GLN A 228 4.67 -18.78 3.78
CA GLN A 228 5.90 -19.47 4.17
C GLN A 228 6.10 -20.76 3.37
N LYS A 229 5.04 -21.51 3.04
CA LYS A 229 5.10 -22.67 2.15
C LYS A 229 5.61 -22.29 0.76
N VAL A 230 5.21 -21.13 0.22
CA VAL A 230 5.74 -20.62 -1.06
C VAL A 230 7.23 -20.34 -0.95
N GLN A 231 7.67 -19.65 0.10
CA GLN A 231 9.09 -19.36 0.32
C GLN A 231 9.92 -20.63 0.49
N ASN A 232 9.40 -21.60 1.22
CA ASN A 232 10.05 -22.90 1.40
C ASN A 232 10.19 -23.67 0.07
N ALA A 233 9.13 -23.63 -0.77
CA ALA A 233 9.18 -24.23 -2.10
C ALA A 233 10.21 -23.53 -3.00
N ALA A 234 10.35 -22.20 -2.89
CA ALA A 234 11.36 -21.44 -3.61
C ALA A 234 12.79 -21.84 -3.19
N ALA A 235 13.04 -22.01 -1.90
CA ALA A 235 14.33 -22.48 -1.40
C ALA A 235 14.66 -23.91 -1.88
N ARG A 236 13.64 -24.81 -1.90
CA ARG A 236 13.80 -26.16 -2.47
C ARG A 236 14.18 -26.15 -3.95
N VAL A 237 13.51 -25.30 -4.73
CA VAL A 237 13.84 -25.14 -6.16
C VAL A 237 15.25 -24.61 -6.33
N THR A 238 15.71 -23.69 -5.50
CA THR A 238 17.07 -23.11 -5.59
C THR A 238 18.14 -24.16 -5.41
N PHE A 239 18.02 -25.02 -4.40
CA PHE A 239 19.05 -26.02 -4.05
C PHE A 239 18.71 -27.44 -4.48
N GLN A 240 17.58 -27.66 -5.16
CA GLN A 240 17.08 -28.98 -5.58
C GLN A 240 16.89 -29.94 -4.39
N ILE A 241 16.43 -29.43 -3.28
CA ILE A 241 16.21 -30.18 -2.03
C ILE A 241 14.91 -30.99 -2.15
N ALA A 242 14.91 -32.22 -1.64
CA ALA A 242 13.76 -33.10 -1.66
C ALA A 242 12.60 -32.56 -0.78
N LYS A 243 11.37 -33.05 -1.05
CA LYS A 243 10.14 -32.55 -0.40
C LYS A 243 10.18 -32.67 1.12
N PHE A 244 10.77 -33.72 1.64
CA PHE A 244 10.74 -34.08 3.06
C PHE A 244 11.98 -33.61 3.85
N ASP A 245 12.99 -33.09 3.19
CA ASP A 245 14.20 -32.58 3.84
C ASP A 245 13.90 -31.29 4.63
N HIS A 246 14.67 -31.08 5.70
CA HIS A 246 14.58 -29.87 6.50
C HIS A 246 14.97 -28.64 5.69
N ILE A 247 14.12 -27.62 5.70
CA ILE A 247 14.29 -26.42 4.88
C ILE A 247 15.10 -25.31 5.56
N THR A 248 15.18 -25.35 6.90
CA THR A 248 15.84 -24.30 7.69
C THR A 248 17.29 -24.04 7.25
N PRO A 249 18.15 -25.04 7.04
CA PRO A 249 19.51 -24.82 6.57
C PRO A 249 19.54 -24.03 5.25
N ALA A 250 18.69 -24.40 4.31
CA ALA A 250 18.61 -23.70 3.02
C ALA A 250 18.16 -22.24 3.14
N LEU A 251 17.25 -21.92 4.06
CA LEU A 251 16.86 -20.54 4.33
C LEU A 251 17.99 -19.73 4.95
N ILE A 252 18.80 -20.37 5.81
CA ILE A 252 19.98 -19.77 6.44
C ILE A 252 21.03 -19.46 5.38
N ASP A 253 21.37 -20.45 4.51
CA ASP A 253 22.36 -20.29 3.43
C ASP A 253 21.94 -19.22 2.40
N LEU A 254 20.63 -19.11 2.14
CA LEU A 254 20.07 -18.06 1.29
C LEU A 254 20.00 -16.70 1.95
N HIS A 255 20.23 -16.60 3.27
CA HIS A 255 20.00 -15.41 4.07
C HIS A 255 18.58 -14.85 3.91
N TRP A 256 17.58 -15.75 3.81
CA TRP A 256 16.19 -15.38 3.65
C TRP A 256 15.46 -15.32 4.99
N LEU A 257 14.99 -14.13 5.33
CA LEU A 257 14.10 -13.96 6.47
C LEU A 257 12.79 -14.72 6.23
N PRO A 258 12.28 -15.51 7.20
CA PRO A 258 10.94 -16.07 7.13
C PRO A 258 9.88 -14.98 6.96
N VAL A 259 8.74 -15.32 6.34
CA VAL A 259 7.69 -14.35 5.96
C VAL A 259 7.27 -13.44 7.12
N THR A 260 7.05 -13.99 8.31
CA THR A 260 6.68 -13.20 9.49
C THR A 260 7.70 -12.11 9.81
N PHE A 261 8.98 -12.42 9.71
CA PHE A 261 10.06 -11.45 9.96
C PHE A 261 10.25 -10.46 8.82
N ARG A 262 9.91 -10.84 7.57
CA ARG A 262 9.88 -9.91 6.43
C ARG A 262 8.80 -8.84 6.63
N VAL A 263 7.63 -9.23 7.14
CA VAL A 263 6.54 -8.31 7.50
C VAL A 263 6.99 -7.33 8.59
N GLN A 264 7.60 -7.84 9.67
CA GLN A 264 8.15 -7.02 10.74
C GLN A 264 9.24 -6.06 10.24
N PHE A 265 10.15 -6.55 9.39
CA PHE A 265 11.19 -5.73 8.76
C PHE A 265 10.60 -4.55 7.99
N LYS A 266 9.54 -4.79 7.20
CA LYS A 266 8.89 -3.73 6.41
C LYS A 266 8.23 -2.68 7.30
N LEU A 267 7.49 -3.10 8.33
CA LEU A 267 6.90 -2.18 9.30
C LEU A 267 7.94 -1.31 10.00
N LEU A 268 8.98 -1.93 10.54
CA LEU A 268 10.06 -1.24 11.24
C LEU A 268 10.83 -0.29 10.33
N LEU A 269 10.95 -0.66 9.03
CA LEU A 269 11.55 0.23 8.03
C LEU A 269 10.69 1.48 7.80
N LEU A 270 9.36 1.34 7.77
CA LEU A 270 8.45 2.47 7.66
C LEU A 270 8.55 3.38 8.89
N VAL A 271 8.61 2.81 10.10
CA VAL A 271 8.82 3.58 11.34
C VAL A 271 10.11 4.38 11.28
N TYR A 272 11.23 3.75 10.94
CA TYR A 272 12.51 4.44 10.84
C TYR A 272 12.42 5.62 9.85
N LYS A 273 11.84 5.39 8.67
CA LYS A 273 11.66 6.43 7.66
C LYS A 273 10.79 7.59 8.16
N SER A 274 9.71 7.29 8.88
CA SER A 274 8.82 8.29 9.46
C SER A 274 9.53 9.16 10.48
N LEU A 275 10.31 8.56 11.37
CA LEU A 275 11.08 9.27 12.39
C LEU A 275 12.22 10.15 11.82
N HIS A 276 12.63 9.90 10.57
CA HIS A 276 13.71 10.62 9.89
C HIS A 276 13.18 11.45 8.69
N ASN A 277 11.90 11.80 8.65
CA ASN A 277 11.28 12.61 7.59
C ASN A 277 11.50 12.05 6.16
N GLN A 278 11.56 10.71 6.03
CA GLN A 278 11.74 10.00 4.77
C GLN A 278 10.48 9.24 4.33
N SER A 279 9.35 9.53 4.94
CA SER A 279 8.03 9.00 4.59
C SER A 279 7.02 10.13 4.41
N PRO A 280 5.91 9.91 3.70
CA PRO A 280 4.84 10.87 3.60
C PRO A 280 4.27 11.26 4.98
N SER A 281 3.79 12.51 5.12
CA SER A 281 3.26 13.06 6.38
C SER A 281 2.14 12.20 6.96
N TYR A 282 1.21 11.71 6.13
CA TYR A 282 0.08 10.89 6.58
C TYR A 282 0.50 9.57 7.26
N ILE A 283 1.73 9.06 7.02
CA ILE A 283 2.29 7.91 7.77
C ILE A 283 2.98 8.41 9.04
N THR A 284 3.72 9.52 8.95
CA THR A 284 4.42 10.10 10.09
C THR A 284 3.45 10.54 11.19
N ASP A 285 2.32 11.13 10.82
CA ASP A 285 1.28 11.63 11.72
C ASP A 285 0.60 10.51 12.53
N LEU A 286 0.70 9.25 12.09
CA LEU A 286 0.25 8.08 12.84
C LEU A 286 1.18 7.68 13.99
N LEU A 287 2.36 8.28 14.08
CA LEU A 287 3.38 7.94 15.07
C LEU A 287 3.63 9.13 15.99
N SER A 288 3.60 8.90 17.29
CA SER A 288 3.94 9.91 18.29
C SER A 288 5.10 9.44 19.15
N VAL A 289 6.10 10.31 19.32
CA VAL A 289 7.21 10.04 20.25
C VAL A 289 6.65 10.14 21.67
N LYS A 290 7.02 9.19 22.52
CA LYS A 290 6.62 9.22 23.92
C LYS A 290 7.22 10.46 24.58
N PRO A 291 6.40 11.36 25.19
CA PRO A 291 6.93 12.54 25.84
C PRO A 291 7.91 12.14 26.95
N ALA A 292 8.95 12.93 27.11
CA ALA A 292 9.87 12.76 28.23
C ALA A 292 9.08 12.94 29.53
N ALA A 293 9.25 12.03 30.48
CA ALA A 293 8.67 12.21 31.80
C ALA A 293 9.25 13.49 32.44
N ASN A 294 8.47 14.19 33.27
CA ASN A 294 8.87 15.42 33.97
C ASN A 294 10.14 15.29 34.84
N TYR A 295 10.61 14.07 35.05
CA TYR A 295 11.91 13.76 35.63
C TYR A 295 12.78 13.07 34.56
N ALA A 296 14.02 13.55 34.44
CA ALA A 296 15.03 12.98 33.54
C ALA A 296 15.42 11.55 33.98
N LEU A 297 14.51 10.61 33.76
CA LEU A 297 14.80 9.20 33.94
C LEU A 297 15.78 8.76 32.85
N ARG A 298 16.68 7.83 33.15
CA ARG A 298 17.58 7.18 32.17
C ARG A 298 16.84 6.57 30.96
N SER A 299 15.51 6.47 31.06
CA SER A 299 14.62 5.98 29.99
C SER A 299 14.19 7.07 28.99
N SER A 300 14.33 8.36 29.27
CA SER A 300 13.90 9.46 28.37
C SER A 300 14.74 9.55 27.09
N ALA A 301 16.00 9.08 27.13
CA ALA A 301 16.87 9.01 25.94
C ALA A 301 16.60 7.81 25.01
N LYS A 302 15.54 7.00 25.25
CA LYS A 302 15.38 5.71 24.57
C LYS A 302 14.65 5.76 23.24
N SER A 303 14.30 6.93 22.68
CA SER A 303 13.56 7.06 21.39
C SER A 303 12.38 6.09 21.29
N LEU A 304 11.56 6.05 22.35
CA LEU A 304 10.37 5.19 22.40
C LEU A 304 9.17 5.90 21.77
N LEU A 305 8.30 5.13 21.17
CA LEU A 305 7.05 5.60 20.62
C LEU A 305 5.89 5.37 21.59
N PHE A 306 4.92 6.27 21.56
CA PHE A 306 3.67 6.11 22.26
C PHE A 306 2.85 4.99 21.61
N VAL A 307 2.31 4.07 22.42
CA VAL A 307 1.45 2.99 21.94
C VAL A 307 0.01 3.39 22.29
N PRO A 308 -0.83 3.76 21.31
CA PRO A 308 -2.22 4.11 21.58
C PRO A 308 -3.00 2.88 22.04
N LYS A 309 -3.98 3.10 22.93
CA LYS A 309 -4.92 2.05 23.32
C LYS A 309 -5.86 1.75 22.16
N VAL A 310 -6.17 0.49 21.96
CA VAL A 310 -7.11 0.02 20.94
C VAL A 310 -8.29 -0.71 21.62
N ASN A 311 -9.49 -0.49 21.08
CA ASN A 311 -10.70 -1.09 21.65
C ASN A 311 -11.03 -2.47 21.04
N CYS A 312 -10.40 -2.80 19.89
CA CYS A 312 -10.63 -4.04 19.18
C CYS A 312 -9.29 -4.72 18.90
N SER A 313 -9.01 -5.84 19.55
CA SER A 313 -7.76 -6.58 19.38
C SER A 313 -7.59 -7.16 17.97
N THR A 314 -8.67 -7.54 17.29
CA THR A 314 -8.57 -8.21 15.98
C THR A 314 -8.10 -7.28 14.86
N LEU A 315 -8.61 -6.05 14.80
CA LEU A 315 -8.25 -5.05 13.78
C LEU A 315 -7.35 -3.96 14.36
N GLY A 316 -7.60 -3.55 15.62
CA GLY A 316 -6.87 -2.47 16.27
C GLY A 316 -5.39 -2.81 16.49
N ASP A 317 -5.07 -4.02 16.98
CA ASP A 317 -3.69 -4.45 17.19
C ASP A 317 -2.89 -4.54 15.88
N ARG A 318 -3.57 -4.65 14.74
CA ARG A 318 -2.97 -4.68 13.41
C ARG A 318 -2.80 -3.30 12.78
N ALA A 319 -3.49 -2.29 13.30
CA ALA A 319 -3.38 -0.93 12.80
C ALA A 319 -1.93 -0.43 12.93
N PHE A 320 -1.43 0.26 11.90
CA PHE A 320 -0.04 0.75 11.87
C PHE A 320 0.27 1.62 13.10
N ALA A 321 -0.66 2.50 13.49
CA ALA A 321 -0.51 3.37 14.66
C ALA A 321 -0.29 2.62 15.98
N HIS A 322 -0.74 1.34 16.09
CA HIS A 322 -0.53 0.50 17.27
C HIS A 322 0.63 -0.49 17.08
N ALA A 323 0.59 -1.25 15.99
CA ALA A 323 1.56 -2.31 15.70
C ALA A 323 3.00 -1.80 15.58
N ALA A 324 3.17 -0.69 14.89
CA ALA A 324 4.49 -0.13 14.60
C ALA A 324 5.22 0.35 15.87
N PRO A 325 4.59 1.12 16.80
CA PRO A 325 5.19 1.45 18.08
C PRO A 325 5.51 0.24 18.96
N VAL A 326 4.64 -0.77 19.01
CA VAL A 326 4.90 -2.00 19.78
C VAL A 326 6.16 -2.69 19.29
N LEU A 327 6.28 -2.90 17.97
CA LEU A 327 7.47 -3.51 17.37
C LEU A 327 8.72 -2.65 17.57
N TRP A 328 8.61 -1.34 17.34
CA TRP A 328 9.72 -0.42 17.48
C TRP A 328 10.30 -0.41 18.91
N ASN A 329 9.42 -0.36 19.90
CA ASN A 329 9.81 -0.34 21.30
C ASN A 329 10.47 -1.64 21.77
N SER A 330 10.21 -2.75 21.06
CA SER A 330 10.85 -4.05 21.33
C SER A 330 12.28 -4.17 20.77
N LEU A 331 12.72 -3.23 19.92
CA LEU A 331 14.07 -3.27 19.35
C LEU A 331 15.14 -2.86 20.38
N PRO A 332 16.36 -3.42 20.30
CA PRO A 332 17.52 -2.91 21.01
C PRO A 332 17.78 -1.43 20.72
N LEU A 333 18.26 -0.69 21.72
CA LEU A 333 18.55 0.74 21.58
C LEU A 333 19.53 1.02 20.44
N THR A 334 20.56 0.19 20.30
CA THR A 334 21.59 0.31 19.25
C THR A 334 20.99 0.31 17.83
N ILE A 335 19.91 -0.43 17.60
CA ILE A 335 19.23 -0.46 16.31
C ILE A 335 18.37 0.79 16.14
N ARG A 336 17.62 1.19 17.18
CA ARG A 336 16.74 2.37 17.11
C ARG A 336 17.50 3.68 16.90
N THR A 337 18.75 3.75 17.39
CA THR A 337 19.64 4.92 17.28
C THR A 337 20.58 4.86 16.09
N SER A 338 20.32 4.02 15.10
CA SER A 338 21.15 3.92 13.88
C SER A 338 21.24 5.25 13.15
N SER A 339 22.44 5.66 12.78
CA SER A 339 22.73 6.97 12.20
C SER A 339 22.30 7.13 10.73
N SER A 340 22.05 6.01 10.03
CA SER A 340 21.59 6.05 8.64
C SER A 340 20.66 4.89 8.30
N LEU A 341 19.84 5.10 7.26
CA LEU A 341 18.92 4.09 6.76
C LEU A 341 19.64 2.79 6.34
N ALA A 342 20.84 2.91 5.77
CA ALA A 342 21.64 1.75 5.35
C ALA A 342 22.10 0.92 6.55
N ILE A 343 22.61 1.58 7.59
CA ILE A 343 23.04 0.95 8.85
C ILE A 343 21.83 0.30 9.53
N PHE A 344 20.71 1.05 9.65
CA PHE A 344 19.48 0.52 10.23
C PHE A 344 19.02 -0.76 9.53
N LYS A 345 18.92 -0.75 8.18
CA LYS A 345 18.51 -1.93 7.40
C LYS A 345 19.43 -3.14 7.66
N LYS A 346 20.74 -2.92 7.70
CA LYS A 346 21.72 -3.98 7.95
C LYS A 346 21.57 -4.57 9.35
N GLN A 347 21.55 -3.72 10.38
CA GLN A 347 21.42 -4.14 11.78
C GLN A 347 20.08 -4.82 12.04
N LEU A 348 18.97 -4.23 11.54
CA LEU A 348 17.63 -4.79 11.66
C LEU A 348 17.53 -6.16 11.02
N LYS A 349 18.03 -6.31 9.77
CA LYS A 349 18.02 -7.61 9.07
C LYS A 349 18.80 -8.67 9.87
N THR A 350 19.98 -8.34 10.37
CA THR A 350 20.80 -9.23 11.18
C THR A 350 20.10 -9.64 12.48
N PHE A 351 19.52 -8.67 13.19
CA PHE A 351 18.77 -8.92 14.43
C PHE A 351 17.58 -9.86 14.19
N LEU A 352 16.75 -9.53 13.21
CA LEU A 352 15.57 -10.35 12.89
C LEU A 352 15.96 -11.74 12.37
N PHE A 353 17.09 -11.85 11.65
CA PHE A 353 17.59 -13.14 11.18
C PHE A 353 18.05 -14.01 12.36
N LYS A 354 18.86 -13.46 13.26
CA LYS A 354 19.27 -14.16 14.48
C LYS A 354 18.06 -14.60 15.32
N LYS A 355 17.07 -13.71 15.47
CA LYS A 355 15.81 -14.01 16.18
C LYS A 355 15.01 -15.12 15.50
N ALA A 356 14.94 -15.12 14.16
CA ALA A 356 14.17 -16.09 13.37
C ALA A 356 14.71 -17.52 13.48
N PHE A 357 16.01 -17.67 13.64
CA PHE A 357 16.69 -18.98 13.65
C PHE A 357 17.30 -19.33 15.01
N ASN A 358 16.88 -18.63 16.08
CA ASN A 358 17.35 -18.84 17.46
C ASN A 358 18.88 -18.75 17.58
N LEU A 359 19.51 -17.81 16.88
CA LEU A 359 20.94 -17.54 16.90
C LEU A 359 21.29 -16.33 17.81
N LEU A 360 20.34 -15.86 18.61
CA LEU A 360 20.57 -14.86 19.67
C LEU A 360 21.09 -15.61 20.88
N GLU A 361 22.37 -15.42 21.19
CA GLU A 361 22.96 -15.70 22.48
C GLU A 361 22.78 -14.51 23.42
#